data_9e5a525c56d3b49cc498565c959bb273
#
_entry.id   9e5a525c56d3b49cc498565c959bb273
#
_cell.length_a   1.000
_cell.length_b   1.000
_cell.length_c   1.000
_cell.angle_alpha   90.00
_cell.angle_beta   90.00
_cell.angle_gamma   90.00
#
_symmetry.space_group_name_H-M   'P 1'
#
loop_
_entity.id
_entity.type
_entity.pdbx_description
1 polymer ?
#
loop_
_entity_poly.entity_id
_entity_poly.type
_entity_poly.pdbx_seq_one_letter_code
_entity_poly.pdbx_strand_id
1 'polypeptide(L)'
;MEKNLQDFRLPSLDGWRAICIGVVILGHCTYTDGFPNDLKAPLNSFFDGLLAVRCFFVISGFIITHLILNEFLNTQKFCLKTFYTKRAFRIFPVYFIFLLFLYILQTFTVFHQSPWIWVQNLTFTTGLCYPHFFSWPSWHLWSLAVEEQFYIT
;
A
#
# COMPACT_ATOMS: atom_id res chain seq x y z
N MET A 1 -12.39 -37.93 1.24
CA MET A 1 -12.44 -36.82 2.22
C MET A 1 -11.71 -35.65 1.54
N GLU A 2 -12.38 -35.00 0.58
CA GLU A 2 -11.85 -33.84 -0.15
C GLU A 2 -11.82 -32.66 0.81
N LYS A 3 -10.63 -32.32 1.25
CA LYS A 3 -10.38 -31.07 1.97
C LYS A 3 -10.59 -29.94 0.97
N ASN A 4 -11.69 -29.23 1.11
CA ASN A 4 -11.96 -27.99 0.35
C ASN A 4 -10.82 -27.01 0.61
N LEU A 5 -9.85 -26.97 -0.31
CA LEU A 5 -8.71 -26.03 -0.30
C LEU A 5 -9.11 -24.58 -0.63
N GLN A 6 -10.43 -24.33 -0.84
CA GLN A 6 -10.96 -23.04 -1.27
C GLN A 6 -10.93 -21.94 -0.19
N ASP A 7 -10.64 -22.27 1.07
CA ASP A 7 -10.71 -21.30 2.16
C ASP A 7 -9.44 -21.27 3.02
N PHE A 8 -8.28 -21.36 2.37
CA PHE A 8 -7.01 -21.24 3.09
C PHE A 8 -6.71 -19.76 3.36
N ARG A 9 -7.53 -19.15 4.22
CA ARG A 9 -7.18 -17.89 4.85
C ARG A 9 -6.10 -18.16 5.89
N LEU A 10 -5.05 -17.38 5.87
CA LEU A 10 -4.01 -17.37 6.90
C LEU A 10 -4.26 -16.16 7.83
N PRO A 11 -5.13 -16.31 8.84
CA PRO A 11 -5.51 -15.19 9.71
C PRO A 11 -4.31 -14.54 10.40
N SER A 12 -3.26 -15.34 10.66
CA SER A 12 -2.00 -14.86 11.22
C SER A 12 -1.31 -13.85 10.30
N LEU A 13 -1.31 -14.04 8.99
CA LEU A 13 -0.71 -13.11 8.04
C LEU A 13 -1.52 -11.83 7.90
N ASP A 14 -2.84 -11.91 7.96
CA ASP A 14 -3.70 -10.72 7.98
C ASP A 14 -3.46 -9.91 9.27
N GLY A 15 -3.26 -10.57 10.40
CA GLY A 15 -2.85 -9.93 11.65
C GLY A 15 -1.50 -9.22 11.54
N TRP A 16 -0.49 -9.86 10.96
CA TRP A 16 0.81 -9.23 10.73
C TRP A 16 0.73 -8.03 9.79
N ARG A 17 -0.07 -8.10 8.74
CA ARG A 17 -0.32 -6.95 7.85
C ARG A 17 -0.95 -5.79 8.60
N ALA A 18 -1.93 -6.05 9.48
CA ALA A 18 -2.55 -5.02 10.30
C ALA A 18 -1.54 -4.36 11.24
N ILE A 19 -0.64 -5.14 11.86
CA ILE A 19 0.45 -4.62 12.69
C ILE A 19 1.38 -3.72 11.86
N CYS A 20 1.82 -4.17 10.68
CA CYS A 20 2.67 -3.37 9.80
C CYS A 20 2.00 -2.04 9.43
N ILE A 21 0.70 -2.05 9.08
CA ILE A 21 -0.06 -0.84 8.79
C ILE A 21 -0.11 0.08 10.01
N GLY A 22 -0.37 -0.47 11.21
CA GLY A 22 -0.37 0.30 12.45
C GLY A 22 0.97 1.00 12.72
N VAL A 23 2.09 0.31 12.52
CA VAL A 23 3.44 0.87 12.67
C VAL A 23 3.68 2.00 11.65
N VAL A 24 3.26 1.83 10.40
CA VAL A 24 3.37 2.88 9.38
C VAL A 24 2.54 4.12 9.76
N ILE A 25 1.30 3.92 10.22
CA ILE A 25 0.43 5.03 10.66
C ILE A 25 1.07 5.78 11.84
N LEU A 26 1.55 5.05 12.86
CA LEU A 26 2.24 5.64 14.00
C LEU A 26 3.47 6.44 13.57
N GLY A 27 4.28 5.87 12.65
CA GLY A 27 5.42 6.57 12.06
C GLY A 27 5.00 7.88 11.40
N HIS A 28 3.93 7.88 10.62
CA HIS A 28 3.41 9.11 10.01
C HIS A 28 2.89 10.12 11.04
N CYS A 29 2.24 9.67 12.12
CA CYS A 29 1.78 10.56 13.19
C CYS A 29 2.94 11.32 13.85
N THR A 30 4.13 10.74 13.96
CA THR A 30 5.29 11.43 14.58
C THR A 30 5.78 12.64 13.77
N TYR A 31 5.42 12.74 12.50
CA TYR A 31 5.75 13.87 11.63
C TYR A 31 4.67 14.97 11.61
N THR A 32 3.56 14.79 12.34
CA THR A 32 2.48 15.80 12.42
C THR A 32 2.87 16.94 13.37
N ASP A 33 2.49 18.16 13.01
CA ASP A 33 2.67 19.31 13.90
C ASP A 33 1.85 19.12 15.19
N GLY A 34 2.47 19.43 16.34
CA GLY A 34 1.86 19.25 17.65
C GLY A 34 2.03 17.85 18.26
N PHE A 35 2.72 16.91 17.60
CA PHE A 35 3.01 15.62 18.21
C PHE A 35 4.02 15.79 19.38
N PRO A 36 3.78 15.17 20.57
CA PRO A 36 4.64 15.32 21.73
C PRO A 36 6.08 14.88 21.45
N ASN A 37 7.06 15.79 21.64
CA ASN A 37 8.46 15.52 21.36
C ASN A 37 9.03 14.38 22.22
N ASP A 38 8.55 14.24 23.45
CA ASP A 38 9.01 13.20 24.38
C ASP A 38 8.67 11.79 23.91
N LEU A 39 7.60 11.64 23.11
CA LEU A 39 7.18 10.37 22.53
C LEU A 39 7.80 10.11 21.15
N LYS A 40 8.26 11.16 20.47
CA LYS A 40 8.78 11.07 19.10
C LYS A 40 10.05 10.22 19.01
N ALA A 41 11.02 10.45 19.91
CA ALA A 41 12.28 9.71 19.92
C ALA A 41 12.10 8.21 20.23
N PRO A 42 11.39 7.80 21.31
CA PRO A 42 11.17 6.39 21.58
C PRO A 42 10.34 5.70 20.50
N LEU A 43 9.29 6.33 19.96
CA LEU A 43 8.49 5.73 18.90
C LEU A 43 9.30 5.49 17.63
N ASN A 44 10.10 6.46 17.19
CA ASN A 44 10.94 6.29 16.00
C ASN A 44 12.08 5.26 16.21
N SER A 45 12.49 5.02 17.45
CA SER A 45 13.50 4.00 17.76
C SER A 45 12.94 2.59 17.76
N PHE A 46 11.68 2.41 18.19
CA PHE A 46 11.02 1.10 18.25
C PHE A 46 10.22 0.75 16.98
N PHE A 47 9.70 1.76 16.28
CA PHE A 47 8.80 1.57 15.14
C PHE A 47 9.41 2.17 13.87
N ASP A 48 10.20 1.37 13.17
CA ASP A 48 10.71 1.73 11.85
C ASP A 48 9.61 1.52 10.79
N GLY A 49 8.99 2.62 10.34
CA GLY A 49 7.96 2.61 9.31
C GLY A 49 8.44 2.01 7.98
N LEU A 50 9.72 2.19 7.63
CA LEU A 50 10.29 1.62 6.39
C LEU A 50 10.44 0.11 6.50
N LEU A 51 10.86 -0.40 7.66
CA LEU A 51 10.91 -1.83 7.94
C LEU A 51 9.51 -2.44 7.88
N ALA A 52 8.52 -1.77 8.46
CA ALA A 52 7.13 -2.22 8.41
C ALA A 52 6.59 -2.31 6.97
N VAL A 53 6.89 -1.35 6.10
CA VAL A 53 6.54 -1.41 4.67
C VAL A 53 7.23 -2.58 3.97
N ARG A 54 8.50 -2.83 4.25
CA ARG A 54 9.23 -3.98 3.68
C ARG A 54 8.61 -5.32 4.12
N CYS A 55 8.30 -5.47 5.41
CA CYS A 55 7.59 -6.64 5.93
C CYS A 55 6.23 -6.82 5.26
N PHE A 56 5.49 -5.73 5.09
CA PHE A 56 4.21 -5.74 4.38
C PHE A 56 4.36 -6.27 2.95
N PHE A 57 5.38 -5.84 2.19
CA PHE A 57 5.64 -6.34 0.84
C PHE A 57 5.99 -7.84 0.82
N VAL A 58 6.81 -8.30 1.75
CA VAL A 58 7.15 -9.73 1.85
C VAL A 58 5.89 -10.57 2.10
N ILE A 59 5.05 -10.16 3.04
CA ILE A 59 3.79 -10.86 3.35
C ILE A 59 2.84 -10.82 2.15
N SER A 60 2.71 -9.68 1.49
CA SER A 60 1.86 -9.52 0.30
C SER A 60 2.34 -10.42 -0.84
N GLY A 61 3.64 -10.44 -1.12
CA GLY A 61 4.24 -11.32 -2.12
C GLY A 61 4.01 -12.79 -1.82
N PHE A 62 4.17 -13.20 -0.57
CA PHE A 62 3.89 -14.57 -0.14
C PHE A 62 2.43 -14.96 -0.37
N ILE A 63 1.48 -14.13 0.07
CA ILE A 63 0.05 -14.37 -0.09
C ILE A 63 -0.31 -14.51 -1.57
N ILE A 64 0.23 -13.64 -2.42
CA ILE A 64 -0.04 -13.66 -3.86
C ILE A 64 0.49 -14.93 -4.50
N THR A 65 1.75 -15.27 -4.23
CA THR A 65 2.36 -16.50 -4.74
C THR A 65 1.56 -17.72 -4.30
N HIS A 66 1.14 -17.74 -3.04
CA HIS A 66 0.31 -18.82 -2.52
C HIS A 66 -1.04 -18.93 -3.23
N LEU A 67 -1.72 -17.81 -3.48
CA LEU A 67 -3.00 -17.78 -4.21
C LEU A 67 -2.83 -18.26 -5.66
N ILE A 68 -1.78 -17.82 -6.35
CA ILE A 68 -1.47 -18.23 -7.73
C ILE A 68 -1.20 -19.74 -7.78
N LEU A 69 -0.35 -20.25 -6.88
CA LEU A 69 -0.04 -21.67 -6.82
C LEU A 69 -1.29 -22.52 -6.54
N ASN A 70 -2.11 -22.06 -5.60
CA ASN A 70 -3.33 -22.79 -5.24
C ASN A 70 -4.33 -22.83 -6.41
N GLU A 71 -4.52 -21.72 -7.12
CA GLU A 71 -5.36 -21.67 -8.31
C GLU A 71 -4.81 -22.59 -9.41
N PHE A 72 -3.50 -22.56 -9.66
CA PHE A 72 -2.86 -23.42 -10.65
C PHE A 72 -2.97 -24.90 -10.32
N LEU A 73 -2.73 -25.29 -9.06
CA LEU A 73 -2.81 -26.67 -8.62
C LEU A 73 -4.25 -27.24 -8.72
N ASN A 74 -5.25 -26.40 -8.44
CA ASN A 74 -6.65 -26.83 -8.45
C ASN A 74 -7.26 -26.84 -9.85
N THR A 75 -6.90 -25.91 -10.72
CA THR A 75 -7.54 -25.73 -12.02
C THR A 75 -6.66 -26.11 -13.21
N GLN A 76 -5.38 -26.35 -12.97
CA GLN A 76 -4.33 -26.53 -14.01
C GLN A 76 -4.30 -25.37 -15.03
N LYS A 77 -4.95 -24.25 -14.71
CA LYS A 77 -5.02 -23.05 -15.53
C LYS A 77 -4.87 -21.85 -14.63
N PHE A 78 -4.04 -20.90 -15.02
CA PHE A 78 -3.93 -19.61 -14.37
C PHE A 78 -4.33 -18.51 -15.33
N CYS A 79 -5.34 -17.73 -14.96
CA CYS A 79 -5.81 -16.61 -15.77
C CYS A 79 -5.34 -15.28 -15.17
N LEU A 80 -4.20 -14.77 -15.64
CA LEU A 80 -3.65 -13.47 -15.24
C LEU A 80 -4.71 -12.37 -15.27
N LYS A 81 -5.50 -12.32 -16.36
CA LYS A 81 -6.53 -11.29 -16.51
C LYS A 81 -7.54 -11.29 -15.37
N THR A 82 -8.03 -12.46 -14.97
CA THR A 82 -8.98 -12.57 -13.85
C THR A 82 -8.36 -12.16 -12.53
N PHE A 83 -7.10 -12.54 -12.29
CA PHE A 83 -6.36 -12.16 -11.10
C PHE A 83 -6.20 -10.64 -10.99
N TYR A 84 -5.69 -9.99 -12.04
CA TYR A 84 -5.50 -8.54 -12.06
C TYR A 84 -6.81 -7.77 -11.98
N THR A 85 -7.85 -8.25 -12.65
CA THR A 85 -9.18 -7.59 -12.60
C THR A 85 -9.74 -7.57 -11.19
N LYS A 86 -9.73 -8.71 -10.48
CA LYS A 86 -10.22 -8.78 -9.08
C LYS A 86 -9.44 -7.83 -8.17
N ARG A 87 -8.13 -7.73 -8.37
CA ARG A 87 -7.26 -6.86 -7.58
C ARG A 87 -7.47 -5.38 -7.89
N ALA A 88 -7.56 -5.02 -9.16
CA ALA A 88 -7.83 -3.67 -9.61
C ALA A 88 -9.16 -3.14 -9.03
N PHE A 89 -10.23 -3.92 -9.09
CA PHE A 89 -11.52 -3.56 -8.48
C PHE A 89 -11.47 -3.40 -6.96
N ARG A 90 -10.51 -4.02 -6.29
CA ARG A 90 -10.31 -3.87 -4.85
C ARG A 90 -9.53 -2.60 -4.49
N ILE A 91 -8.56 -2.22 -5.29
CA ILE A 91 -7.60 -1.15 -4.96
C ILE A 91 -8.01 0.18 -5.60
N PHE A 92 -8.31 0.20 -6.89
CA PHE A 92 -8.54 1.43 -7.65
C PHE A 92 -9.69 2.28 -7.14
N PRO A 93 -10.86 1.74 -6.74
CA PRO A 93 -11.94 2.59 -6.25
C PRO A 93 -11.52 3.43 -5.04
N VAL A 94 -10.89 2.80 -4.05
CA VAL A 94 -10.42 3.49 -2.84
C VAL A 94 -9.31 4.49 -3.18
N TYR A 95 -8.39 4.11 -4.06
CA TYR A 95 -7.30 4.96 -4.51
C TYR A 95 -7.80 6.24 -5.19
N PHE A 96 -8.70 6.12 -6.15
CA PHE A 96 -9.24 7.28 -6.87
C PHE A 96 -10.14 8.14 -5.99
N ILE A 97 -10.89 7.55 -5.05
CA ILE A 97 -11.65 8.32 -4.05
C ILE A 97 -10.69 9.14 -3.19
N PHE A 98 -9.56 8.57 -2.77
CA PHE A 98 -8.55 9.30 -2.01
C PHE A 98 -7.92 10.44 -2.82
N LEU A 99 -7.56 10.23 -4.08
CA LEU A 99 -7.06 11.29 -4.96
C LEU A 99 -8.09 12.40 -5.16
N LEU A 100 -9.35 12.03 -5.36
CA LEU A 100 -10.45 13.00 -5.46
C LEU A 100 -10.59 13.82 -4.17
N PHE A 101 -10.49 13.18 -3.02
CA PHE A 101 -10.49 13.85 -1.72
C PHE A 101 -9.33 14.86 -1.60
N LEU A 102 -8.11 14.48 -1.97
CA LEU A 102 -6.96 15.39 -1.98
C LEU A 102 -7.17 16.57 -2.96
N TYR A 103 -7.76 16.32 -4.12
CA TYR A 103 -8.08 17.36 -5.09
C TYR A 103 -9.10 18.35 -4.52
N ILE A 104 -10.14 17.88 -3.85
CA ILE A 104 -11.12 18.72 -3.17
C ILE A 104 -10.45 19.52 -2.06
N LEU A 105 -9.63 18.88 -1.21
CA LEU A 105 -8.90 19.58 -0.15
C LEU A 105 -8.03 20.70 -0.71
N GLN A 106 -7.36 20.50 -1.83
CA GLN A 106 -6.54 21.52 -2.47
C GLN A 106 -7.36 22.77 -2.87
N THR A 107 -8.65 22.63 -3.17
CA THR A 107 -9.51 23.78 -3.52
C THR A 107 -9.96 24.60 -2.30
N PHE A 108 -10.01 23.99 -1.12
CA PHE A 108 -10.50 24.62 0.11
C PHE A 108 -9.40 24.97 1.11
N THR A 109 -8.16 24.56 0.88
CA THR A 109 -7.05 24.79 1.80
C THR A 109 -5.88 25.45 1.09
N VAL A 110 -4.92 25.95 1.87
CA VAL A 110 -3.63 26.51 1.37
C VAL A 110 -2.72 25.42 0.81
N PHE A 111 -3.13 24.15 0.89
CA PHE A 111 -2.36 23.03 0.39
C PHE A 111 -2.46 22.95 -1.13
N HIS A 112 -1.31 23.04 -1.83
CA HIS A 112 -1.23 22.90 -3.27
C HIS A 112 -0.20 21.84 -3.68
N GLN A 113 -0.64 20.84 -4.42
CA GLN A 113 0.26 19.90 -5.09
C GLN A 113 0.63 20.39 -6.49
N SER A 114 1.92 20.20 -6.85
CA SER A 114 2.37 20.45 -8.20
C SER A 114 1.60 19.57 -9.22
N PRO A 115 1.28 20.07 -10.42
CA PRO A 115 0.68 19.26 -11.49
C PRO A 115 1.45 17.97 -11.79
N TRP A 116 2.77 18.00 -11.64
CA TRP A 116 3.64 16.85 -11.85
C TRP A 116 3.38 15.73 -10.84
N ILE A 117 3.13 16.06 -9.58
CA ILE A 117 2.78 15.08 -8.54
C ILE A 117 1.44 14.41 -8.86
N TRP A 118 0.48 15.16 -9.40
CA TRP A 118 -0.79 14.58 -9.86
C TRP A 118 -0.58 13.57 -10.99
N VAL A 119 0.27 13.89 -11.97
CA VAL A 119 0.61 12.94 -13.05
C VAL A 119 1.25 11.68 -12.47
N GLN A 120 2.21 11.81 -11.54
CA GLN A 120 2.86 10.66 -10.92
C GLN A 120 1.89 9.79 -10.11
N ASN A 121 0.98 10.40 -9.37
CA ASN A 121 -0.05 9.67 -8.65
C ASN A 121 -0.98 8.94 -9.62
N LEU A 122 -1.48 9.59 -10.67
CA LEU A 122 -2.37 8.98 -11.65
C LEU A 122 -1.72 7.84 -12.45
N THR A 123 -0.40 7.91 -12.66
CA THR A 123 0.36 6.89 -13.42
C THR A 123 1.06 5.84 -12.55
N PHE A 124 0.88 5.87 -11.23
CA PHE A 124 1.57 4.99 -10.28
C PHE A 124 3.10 5.05 -10.40
N THR A 125 3.67 6.22 -10.75
CA THR A 125 5.12 6.40 -10.90
C THR A 125 5.77 7.16 -9.75
N THR A 126 5.04 7.40 -8.67
CA THR A 126 5.48 8.18 -7.50
C THR A 126 6.79 7.67 -6.89
N GLY A 127 7.03 6.35 -6.93
CA GLY A 127 8.26 5.74 -6.40
C GLY A 127 9.47 5.83 -7.34
N LEU A 128 9.29 6.15 -8.62
CA LEU A 128 10.39 6.15 -9.62
C LEU A 128 11.15 7.48 -9.65
N CYS A 129 10.53 8.56 -9.22
CA CYS A 129 11.08 9.92 -9.33
C CYS A 129 11.57 10.43 -7.96
N TYR A 130 12.46 9.72 -7.32
CA TYR A 130 13.12 10.11 -6.07
C TYR A 130 14.21 11.17 -6.36
N PRO A 131 14.46 12.16 -5.50
CA PRO A 131 13.84 12.62 -4.23
C PRO A 131 13.14 13.99 -4.31
N HIS A 132 12.94 14.58 -5.48
CA HIS A 132 12.63 16.02 -5.61
C HIS A 132 11.13 16.40 -5.64
N PHE A 133 10.21 15.43 -5.64
CA PHE A 133 8.79 15.70 -5.89
C PHE A 133 7.86 15.05 -4.86
N PHE A 134 8.25 15.01 -3.59
CA PHE A 134 7.37 14.52 -2.54
C PHE A 134 6.43 15.62 -2.05
N SER A 135 5.13 15.33 -2.06
CA SER A 135 4.13 16.11 -1.35
C SER A 135 3.69 15.29 -0.12
N TRP A 136 3.74 15.92 1.05
CA TRP A 136 3.40 15.28 2.32
C TRP A 136 2.09 14.48 2.28
N PRO A 137 0.96 14.98 1.73
CA PRO A 137 -0.30 14.24 1.76
C PRO A 137 -0.36 13.03 0.84
N SER A 138 0.47 12.95 -0.20
CA SER A 138 0.49 11.85 -1.16
C SER A 138 1.73 10.95 -1.07
N TRP A 139 2.61 11.24 -0.12
CA TRP A 139 3.86 10.47 0.02
C TRP A 139 3.61 8.97 0.17
N HIS A 140 2.69 8.56 1.03
CA HIS A 140 2.42 7.15 1.29
C HIS A 140 1.95 6.38 0.04
N LEU A 141 1.54 7.05 -1.04
CA LEU A 141 1.14 6.41 -2.29
C LEU A 141 2.31 5.75 -3.04
N TRP A 142 3.57 6.09 -2.69
CA TRP A 142 4.73 5.42 -3.30
C TRP A 142 4.75 3.92 -3.05
N SER A 143 4.37 3.47 -1.87
CA SER A 143 4.36 2.04 -1.53
C SER A 143 3.31 1.28 -2.34
N LEU A 144 2.15 1.90 -2.57
CA LEU A 144 1.12 1.33 -3.44
C LEU A 144 1.57 1.32 -4.91
N ALA A 145 2.25 2.38 -5.37
CA ALA A 145 2.80 2.43 -6.73
C ALA A 145 3.82 1.31 -6.95
N VAL A 146 4.73 1.07 -6.01
CA VAL A 146 5.69 -0.05 -6.07
C VAL A 146 4.98 -1.40 -6.08
N GLU A 147 3.93 -1.55 -5.27
CA GLU A 147 3.13 -2.78 -5.24
C GLU A 147 2.49 -3.06 -6.60
N GLU A 148 1.87 -2.06 -7.23
CA GLU A 148 1.26 -2.22 -8.56
C GLU A 148 2.30 -2.47 -9.66
N GLN A 149 3.46 -1.82 -9.61
CA GLN A 149 4.56 -2.07 -10.55
C GLN A 149 5.10 -3.50 -10.45
N PHE A 150 5.21 -4.03 -9.23
CA PHE A 150 5.65 -5.42 -9.01
C PHE A 150 4.69 -6.45 -9.62
N TYR A 151 3.42 -6.12 -9.81
CA TYR A 151 2.45 -7.03 -10.44
C TYR A 151 2.46 -6.98 -11.96
N ILE A 152 3.06 -5.94 -12.56
CA ILE A 152 3.14 -5.77 -14.02
C ILE A 152 4.41 -6.40 -14.60
N THR A 153 5.43 -6.54 -13.75
CA THR A 153 6.74 -7.15 -14.12
C THR A 153 6.78 -8.64 -13.81
#